data_0ca68d67a053f72558936ec3c0331d16
#
_entry.id   0ca68d67a053f72558936ec3c0331d16
#
_cell.length_a   1.000
_cell.length_b   1.000
_cell.length_c   1.000
_cell.angle_alpha   90.00
_cell.angle_beta   90.00
_cell.angle_gamma   90.00
#
_symmetry.space_group_name_H-M   'P 1'
#
loop_
_entity.id
_entity.type
_entity.pdbx_description
1 polymer ?
#
loop_
_entity_poly.entity_id
_entity_poly.type
_entity_poly.pdbx_seq_one_letter_code
_entity_poly.pdbx_strand_id
1 'polypeptide(L)'
;LWALEELGLEYELINMEFPPRATYPGYLDLNPLGTVPTFTDGELVMTESSGICHYLEDMYGSRALGVAKDHPAYGEYLNWLYRSDATLTFPQTLVLRYTRLEPEERRIPQVVEDYSIWYHSRLRSVEMALEGKEFLCADKFTMADIAVGYALFLGVSLGLDERYKPNCKRYLANLMERPGFKSARQKQQG
;
A
#
# COMPACT_ATOMS: atom_id res chain seq x y z
N LEU A 1 -5.59 6.99 -0.85
CA LEU A 1 -6.98 7.17 -0.39
C LEU A 1 -7.11 6.89 1.10
N TRP A 2 -6.72 5.72 1.61
CA TRP A 2 -6.84 5.37 3.03
C TRP A 2 -6.17 6.40 3.97
N ALA A 3 -4.97 6.88 3.64
CA ALA A 3 -4.29 7.92 4.42
C ALA A 3 -5.12 9.22 4.52
N LEU A 4 -5.76 9.64 3.44
CA LEU A 4 -6.64 10.82 3.41
C LEU A 4 -7.83 10.65 4.37
N GLU A 5 -8.45 9.46 4.37
CA GLU A 5 -9.57 9.13 5.27
C GLU A 5 -9.15 9.10 6.75
N GLU A 6 -7.98 8.53 7.07
CA GLU A 6 -7.47 8.50 8.45
C GLU A 6 -7.07 9.89 8.96
N LEU A 7 -6.66 10.79 8.08
CA LEU A 7 -6.37 12.18 8.41
C LEU A 7 -7.61 13.08 8.42
N GLY A 8 -8.75 12.58 7.92
CA GLY A 8 -9.99 13.37 7.82
C GLY A 8 -9.89 14.54 6.83
N LEU A 9 -9.06 14.41 5.80
CA LEU A 9 -8.85 15.46 4.80
C LEU A 9 -9.96 15.46 3.76
N GLU A 10 -10.34 16.65 3.30
CA GLU A 10 -11.22 16.81 2.13
C GLU A 10 -10.40 16.62 0.84
N TYR A 11 -10.95 15.88 -0.12
CA TYR A 11 -10.30 15.63 -1.40
C TYR A 11 -11.32 15.30 -2.48
N GLU A 12 -10.96 15.49 -3.73
CA GLU A 12 -11.68 15.00 -4.90
C GLU A 12 -11.11 13.63 -5.29
N LEU A 13 -11.98 12.64 -5.49
CA LEU A 13 -11.60 11.30 -5.93
C LEU A 13 -12.04 11.07 -7.37
N ILE A 14 -11.08 10.75 -8.23
CA ILE A 14 -11.35 10.30 -9.60
C ILE A 14 -11.08 8.80 -9.66
N ASN A 15 -12.14 8.00 -9.65
CA ASN A 15 -12.04 6.56 -9.86
C ASN A 15 -11.80 6.27 -11.34
N MET A 16 -10.85 5.39 -11.62
CA MET A 16 -10.48 4.98 -12.97
C MET A 16 -10.39 3.47 -13.07
N GLU A 17 -10.75 2.93 -14.23
CA GLU A 17 -10.51 1.52 -14.51
C GLU A 17 -8.99 1.24 -14.58
N PHE A 18 -8.61 0.06 -14.15
CA PHE A 18 -7.20 -0.35 -14.13
C PHE A 18 -6.88 -1.26 -15.34
N PRO A 19 -5.82 -1.01 -16.09
CA PRO A 19 -4.82 0.06 -15.92
C PRO A 19 -5.27 1.39 -16.56
N PRO A 20 -5.18 2.53 -15.85
CA PRO A 20 -5.75 3.82 -16.31
C PRO A 20 -5.13 4.35 -17.59
N ARG A 21 -3.86 4.03 -17.87
CA ARG A 21 -3.18 4.40 -19.12
C ARG A 21 -3.86 3.87 -20.38
N ALA A 22 -4.65 2.81 -20.26
CA ALA A 22 -5.36 2.19 -21.39
C ALA A 22 -6.79 2.70 -21.52
N THR A 23 -7.38 3.22 -20.47
CA THR A 23 -8.82 3.51 -20.36
C THR A 23 -9.15 4.98 -20.15
N TYR A 24 -8.21 5.77 -19.63
CA TYR A 24 -8.43 7.19 -19.33
C TYR A 24 -7.63 8.08 -20.29
N PRO A 25 -8.29 8.79 -21.25
CA PRO A 25 -7.62 9.66 -22.20
C PRO A 25 -6.84 10.78 -21.49
N GLY A 26 -5.62 11.06 -21.92
CA GLY A 26 -4.78 12.11 -21.35
C GLY A 26 -4.12 11.75 -20.01
N TYR A 27 -4.32 10.54 -19.49
CA TYR A 27 -3.71 10.16 -18.19
C TYR A 27 -2.18 10.22 -18.22
N LEU A 28 -1.57 9.85 -19.35
CA LEU A 28 -0.12 9.88 -19.50
C LEU A 28 0.46 11.32 -19.51
N ASP A 29 -0.33 12.32 -19.80
CA ASP A 29 0.09 13.73 -19.70
C ASP A 29 0.20 14.16 -18.23
N LEU A 30 -0.68 13.63 -17.37
CA LEU A 30 -0.65 13.83 -15.92
C LEU A 30 0.40 12.97 -15.23
N ASN A 31 0.46 11.70 -15.58
CA ASN A 31 1.40 10.71 -15.02
C ASN A 31 2.05 9.89 -16.14
N PRO A 32 3.25 10.28 -16.58
CA PRO A 32 3.96 9.59 -17.67
C PRO A 32 4.27 8.11 -17.40
N LEU A 33 4.28 7.67 -16.12
CA LEU A 33 4.45 6.25 -15.75
C LEU A 33 3.19 5.42 -16.03
N GLY A 34 2.02 6.07 -16.13
CA GLY A 34 0.74 5.38 -16.33
C GLY A 34 0.35 4.46 -15.17
N THR A 35 0.83 4.74 -13.97
CA THR A 35 0.59 3.97 -12.74
C THR A 35 -0.49 4.63 -11.87
N VAL A 36 -0.94 3.92 -10.87
CA VAL A 36 -1.75 4.46 -9.77
C VAL A 36 -1.04 4.20 -8.44
N PRO A 37 -1.19 5.08 -7.45
CA PRO A 37 -1.99 6.31 -7.46
C PRO A 37 -1.33 7.45 -8.23
N THR A 38 -2.13 8.47 -8.59
CA THR A 38 -1.65 9.81 -8.88
C THR A 38 -2.34 10.76 -7.92
N PHE A 39 -1.56 11.51 -7.18
CA PHE A 39 -2.01 12.48 -6.18
C PHE A 39 -1.57 13.87 -6.61
N THR A 40 -2.48 14.86 -6.52
CA THR A 40 -2.19 16.25 -6.80
C THR A 40 -2.50 17.12 -5.60
N ASP A 41 -1.65 18.13 -5.37
CA ASP A 41 -1.84 19.15 -4.35
C ASP A 41 -1.34 20.50 -4.91
N GLY A 42 -2.26 21.34 -5.37
CA GLY A 42 -1.94 22.50 -6.20
C GLY A 42 -1.22 22.07 -7.48
N GLU A 43 0.01 22.55 -7.68
CA GLU A 43 0.84 22.20 -8.85
C GLU A 43 1.68 20.92 -8.63
N LEU A 44 1.72 20.41 -7.40
CA LEU A 44 2.47 19.20 -7.09
C LEU A 44 1.75 17.97 -7.63
N VAL A 45 2.50 17.07 -8.29
CA VAL A 45 2.03 15.74 -8.71
C VAL A 45 2.93 14.68 -8.07
N MET A 46 2.34 13.69 -7.40
CA MET A 46 3.04 12.56 -6.79
C MET A 46 2.45 11.24 -7.24
N THR A 47 3.30 10.23 -7.41
CA THR A 47 2.90 8.90 -7.93
C THR A 47 3.29 7.74 -7.01
N GLU A 48 4.18 7.96 -6.04
CA GLU A 48 4.66 6.92 -5.12
C GLU A 48 3.82 6.88 -3.86
N SER A 49 3.10 5.79 -3.62
CA SER A 49 2.11 5.67 -2.54
C SER A 49 2.69 5.88 -1.14
N SER A 50 3.87 5.35 -0.84
CA SER A 50 4.55 5.58 0.44
C SER A 50 5.06 7.02 0.58
N GLY A 51 5.52 7.62 -0.51
CA GLY A 51 5.89 9.03 -0.57
C GLY A 51 4.70 9.96 -0.33
N ILE A 52 3.54 9.63 -0.92
CA ILE A 52 2.28 10.36 -0.69
C ILE A 52 1.86 10.25 0.78
N CYS A 53 1.91 9.06 1.39
CA CYS A 53 1.62 8.88 2.81
C CYS A 53 2.53 9.73 3.70
N HIS A 54 3.82 9.77 3.40
CA HIS A 54 4.79 10.58 4.14
C HIS A 54 4.51 12.08 3.98
N TYR A 55 4.26 12.52 2.75
CA TYR A 55 3.92 13.91 2.44
C TYR A 55 2.64 14.36 3.16
N LEU A 56 1.57 13.58 3.10
CA LEU A 56 0.30 13.89 3.74
C LEU A 56 0.46 14.03 5.26
N GLU A 57 1.24 13.17 5.89
CA GLU A 57 1.50 13.28 7.33
C GLU A 57 2.32 14.52 7.68
N ASP A 58 3.37 14.82 6.93
CA ASP A 58 4.24 15.97 7.20
C ASP A 58 3.51 17.31 6.96
N MET A 59 2.66 17.38 5.93
CA MET A 59 1.96 18.62 5.57
C MET A 59 0.66 18.83 6.33
N TYR A 60 -0.09 17.76 6.62
CA TYR A 60 -1.47 17.85 7.11
C TYR A 60 -1.72 17.05 8.40
N GLY A 61 -0.87 16.09 8.73
CA GLY A 61 -1.14 15.11 9.79
C GLY A 61 -0.86 15.56 11.20
N SER A 62 -0.25 16.71 11.42
CA SER A 62 0.16 17.19 12.77
C SER A 62 0.93 16.11 13.55
N ARG A 63 1.56 15.18 12.87
CA ARG A 63 2.29 14.00 13.39
C ARG A 63 1.41 12.97 14.10
N ALA A 64 0.12 13.00 13.88
CA ALA A 64 -0.80 12.03 14.47
C ALA A 64 -0.50 10.59 14.01
N LEU A 65 -0.22 10.42 12.70
CA LEU A 65 0.07 9.13 12.06
C LEU A 65 1.55 8.98 11.67
N GLY A 66 2.39 9.92 12.03
CA GLY A 66 3.83 9.87 11.84
C GLY A 66 4.60 9.56 13.11
N VAL A 67 5.92 9.53 13.00
CA VAL A 67 6.86 9.42 14.11
C VAL A 67 7.80 10.63 14.06
N ALA A 68 8.00 11.29 15.20
CA ALA A 68 8.85 12.47 15.27
C ALA A 68 10.33 12.13 14.97
N LYS A 69 11.05 13.04 14.31
CA LYS A 69 12.45 12.81 13.87
C LYS A 69 13.42 12.53 15.01
N ASP A 70 13.13 13.02 16.21
CA ASP A 70 13.89 12.79 17.44
C ASP A 70 13.44 11.55 18.22
N HIS A 71 12.37 10.86 17.78
CA HIS A 71 11.89 9.64 18.42
C HIS A 71 12.77 8.44 18.06
N PRO A 72 13.11 7.55 19.00
CA PRO A 72 13.97 6.40 18.74
C PRO A 72 13.47 5.48 17.59
N ALA A 73 12.15 5.35 17.43
CA ALA A 73 11.54 4.54 16.38
C ALA A 73 11.45 5.23 15.00
N TYR A 74 11.99 6.45 14.82
CA TYR A 74 11.85 7.18 13.54
C TYR A 74 12.46 6.42 12.36
N GLY A 75 13.67 5.88 12.54
CA GLY A 75 14.33 5.08 11.50
C GLY A 75 13.56 3.80 11.15
N GLU A 76 12.98 3.13 12.16
CA GLU A 76 12.12 1.96 11.97
C GLU A 76 10.85 2.33 11.18
N TYR A 77 10.21 3.45 11.52
CA TYR A 77 9.04 3.99 10.82
C TYR A 77 9.32 4.21 9.34
N LEU A 78 10.40 4.92 8.99
CA LEU A 78 10.79 5.14 7.59
C LEU A 78 11.08 3.82 6.87
N ASN A 79 11.77 2.91 7.54
CA ASN A 79 12.10 1.61 6.95
C ASN A 79 10.85 0.78 6.64
N TRP A 80 9.83 0.78 7.51
CA TRP A 80 8.56 0.12 7.22
C TRP A 80 7.77 0.83 6.13
N LEU A 81 7.70 2.15 6.15
CA LEU A 81 6.99 2.95 5.17
C LEU A 81 7.48 2.66 3.75
N TYR A 82 8.79 2.73 3.50
CA TYR A 82 9.35 2.49 2.17
C TYR A 82 9.50 1.00 1.81
N ARG A 83 9.59 0.12 2.78
CA ARG A 83 9.57 -1.33 2.55
C ARG A 83 8.27 -1.80 1.93
N SER A 84 7.16 -1.12 2.18
CA SER A 84 5.86 -1.47 1.59
C SER A 84 5.92 -1.55 0.07
N ASP A 85 6.50 -0.55 -0.58
CA ASP A 85 6.58 -0.48 -2.04
C ASP A 85 7.74 -1.32 -2.58
N ALA A 86 8.97 -1.04 -2.10
CA ALA A 86 10.17 -1.66 -2.65
C ALA A 86 10.29 -3.18 -2.38
N THR A 87 9.73 -3.66 -1.26
CA THR A 87 9.95 -5.04 -0.81
C THR A 87 8.68 -5.89 -0.88
N LEU A 88 7.52 -5.33 -0.53
CA LEU A 88 6.27 -6.10 -0.44
C LEU A 88 5.40 -5.96 -1.67
N THR A 89 5.24 -4.76 -2.22
CA THR A 89 4.37 -4.54 -3.39
C THR A 89 5.05 -4.97 -4.69
N PHE A 90 6.34 -4.74 -4.85
CA PHE A 90 7.06 -5.07 -6.08
C PHE A 90 6.89 -6.53 -6.54
N PRO A 91 7.12 -7.57 -5.72
CA PRO A 91 6.90 -8.94 -6.17
C PRO A 91 5.44 -9.22 -6.55
N GLN A 92 4.48 -8.58 -5.90
CA GLN A 92 3.06 -8.72 -6.21
C GLN A 92 2.70 -8.12 -7.57
N THR A 93 3.40 -7.08 -8.03
CA THR A 93 3.16 -6.52 -9.38
C THR A 93 3.50 -7.52 -10.47
N LEU A 94 4.50 -8.37 -10.28
CA LEU A 94 4.85 -9.44 -11.21
C LEU A 94 3.82 -10.57 -11.17
N VAL A 95 3.33 -10.94 -9.98
CA VAL A 95 2.23 -11.89 -9.85
C VAL A 95 0.99 -11.36 -10.58
N LEU A 96 0.58 -10.12 -10.31
CA LEU A 96 -0.56 -9.47 -10.98
C LEU A 96 -0.38 -9.45 -12.51
N ARG A 97 0.79 -9.03 -12.97
CA ARG A 97 1.09 -8.90 -14.38
C ARG A 97 0.89 -10.23 -15.11
N TYR A 98 1.54 -11.29 -14.62
CA TYR A 98 1.55 -12.59 -15.30
C TYR A 98 0.34 -13.48 -15.01
N THR A 99 -0.55 -13.07 -14.08
CA THR A 99 -1.83 -13.75 -13.86
C THR A 99 -3.00 -13.07 -14.55
N ARG A 100 -3.00 -11.71 -14.67
CA ARG A 100 -4.19 -10.96 -15.11
C ARG A 100 -3.97 -9.97 -16.23
N LEU A 101 -2.78 -9.32 -16.30
CA LEU A 101 -2.58 -8.20 -17.23
C LEU A 101 -1.97 -8.62 -18.56
N GLU A 102 -1.12 -9.65 -18.59
CA GLU A 102 -0.60 -10.17 -19.84
C GLU A 102 -1.67 -11.02 -20.55
N PRO A 103 -1.73 -10.96 -21.90
CA PRO A 103 -2.48 -11.91 -22.69
C PRO A 103 -2.09 -13.36 -22.33
N GLU A 104 -3.02 -14.30 -22.51
CA GLU A 104 -2.85 -15.67 -22.02
C GLU A 104 -1.56 -16.34 -22.56
N GLU A 105 -1.25 -16.12 -23.82
CA GLU A 105 -0.06 -16.65 -24.50
C GLU A 105 1.27 -16.08 -23.98
N ARG A 106 1.22 -14.98 -23.24
CA ARG A 106 2.39 -14.34 -22.62
C ARG A 106 2.49 -14.58 -21.11
N ARG A 107 1.53 -15.27 -20.53
CA ARG A 107 1.56 -15.60 -19.08
C ARG A 107 2.63 -16.65 -18.82
N ILE A 108 3.41 -16.44 -17.77
CA ILE A 108 4.52 -17.32 -17.38
C ILE A 108 4.28 -17.82 -15.94
N PRO A 109 3.71 -19.03 -15.77
CA PRO A 109 3.39 -19.57 -14.45
C PRO A 109 4.58 -19.62 -13.48
N GLN A 110 5.78 -19.92 -13.99
CA GLN A 110 7.00 -19.95 -13.19
C GLN A 110 7.32 -18.59 -12.56
N VAL A 111 7.08 -17.48 -13.26
CA VAL A 111 7.26 -16.13 -12.70
C VAL A 111 6.26 -15.89 -11.57
N VAL A 112 5.01 -16.32 -11.76
CA VAL A 112 3.97 -16.21 -10.72
C VAL A 112 4.38 -16.96 -9.46
N GLU A 113 4.87 -18.19 -9.60
CA GLU A 113 5.33 -19.01 -8.48
C GLU A 113 6.53 -18.39 -7.76
N ASP A 114 7.59 -18.04 -8.51
CA ASP A 114 8.83 -17.49 -7.95
C ASP A 114 8.59 -16.19 -7.17
N TYR A 115 7.79 -15.27 -7.74
CA TYR A 115 7.50 -14.00 -7.08
C TYR A 115 6.48 -14.14 -5.94
N SER A 116 5.60 -15.13 -5.96
CA SER A 116 4.76 -15.50 -4.82
C SER A 116 5.61 -16.04 -3.65
N ILE A 117 6.58 -16.91 -3.94
CA ILE A 117 7.54 -17.41 -2.95
C ILE A 117 8.37 -16.25 -2.39
N TRP A 118 8.86 -15.36 -3.26
CA TRP A 118 9.63 -14.19 -2.83
C TRP A 118 8.80 -13.30 -1.90
N TYR A 119 7.58 -12.94 -2.26
CA TYR A 119 6.67 -12.16 -1.43
C TYR A 119 6.50 -12.79 -0.03
N HIS A 120 6.12 -14.06 0.04
CA HIS A 120 5.95 -14.75 1.31
C HIS A 120 7.23 -14.81 2.15
N SER A 121 8.39 -14.92 1.50
CA SER A 121 9.68 -14.88 2.21
C SER A 121 9.93 -13.53 2.88
N ARG A 122 9.46 -12.43 2.29
CA ARG A 122 9.59 -11.07 2.84
C ARG A 122 8.61 -10.83 3.99
N LEU A 123 7.43 -11.45 3.96
CA LEU A 123 6.47 -11.38 5.06
C LEU A 123 6.99 -11.94 6.39
N ARG A 124 8.07 -12.73 6.39
CA ARG A 124 8.69 -13.18 7.66
C ARG A 124 9.11 -12.00 8.54
N SER A 125 9.58 -10.91 7.96
CA SER A 125 9.97 -9.73 8.74
C SER A 125 8.76 -9.01 9.34
N VAL A 126 7.63 -9.00 8.64
CA VAL A 126 6.37 -8.44 9.15
C VAL A 126 5.82 -9.32 10.28
N GLU A 127 5.79 -10.63 10.07
CA GLU A 127 5.36 -11.59 11.07
C GLU A 127 6.13 -11.46 12.39
N MET A 128 7.45 -11.38 12.31
CA MET A 128 8.33 -11.25 13.48
C MET A 128 8.15 -9.88 14.17
N ALA A 129 8.00 -8.79 13.41
CA ALA A 129 7.83 -7.45 13.97
C ALA A 129 6.51 -7.30 14.74
N LEU A 130 5.50 -8.06 14.36
CA LEU A 130 4.16 -8.04 14.98
C LEU A 130 3.99 -9.03 16.12
N GLU A 131 5.06 -9.73 16.52
CA GLU A 131 5.00 -10.63 17.67
C GLU A 131 4.77 -9.82 18.95
N GLY A 132 3.62 -10.05 19.62
CA GLY A 132 3.21 -9.34 20.82
C GLY A 132 2.87 -7.85 20.59
N LYS A 133 2.79 -7.39 19.32
CA LYS A 133 2.51 -6.00 19.00
C LYS A 133 1.23 -5.88 18.16
N GLU A 134 0.58 -4.73 18.30
CA GLU A 134 -0.58 -4.34 17.49
C GLU A 134 -0.14 -3.62 16.20
N PHE A 135 0.90 -2.78 16.27
CA PHE A 135 1.42 -1.96 15.18
C PHE A 135 2.91 -2.21 14.94
N LEU A 136 3.38 -1.81 13.76
CA LEU A 136 4.74 -2.10 13.31
C LEU A 136 5.82 -1.36 14.09
N CYS A 137 5.56 -0.11 14.51
CA CYS A 137 6.54 0.72 15.20
C CYS A 137 5.87 1.74 16.13
N ALA A 138 6.65 2.29 17.06
CA ALA A 138 6.26 3.39 17.97
C ALA A 138 5.01 3.10 18.81
N ASP A 139 4.60 1.84 18.95
CA ASP A 139 3.44 1.36 19.71
C ASP A 139 2.13 2.13 19.39
N LYS A 140 2.02 2.63 18.16
CA LYS A 140 0.83 3.32 17.65
C LYS A 140 0.63 3.07 16.16
N PHE A 141 -0.61 3.27 15.71
CA PHE A 141 -0.94 3.26 14.28
C PHE A 141 -0.26 4.43 13.55
N THR A 142 0.39 4.16 12.43
CA THR A 142 1.16 5.14 11.65
C THR A 142 0.93 4.96 10.14
N MET A 143 1.46 5.90 9.34
CA MET A 143 1.50 5.77 7.86
C MET A 143 2.25 4.51 7.40
N ALA A 144 3.18 3.98 8.20
CA ALA A 144 3.84 2.71 7.92
C ALA A 144 2.84 1.53 7.96
N ASP A 145 1.89 1.55 8.90
CA ASP A 145 0.83 0.54 8.99
C ASP A 145 -0.16 0.65 7.82
N ILE A 146 -0.46 1.86 7.36
CA ILE A 146 -1.27 2.08 6.15
C ILE A 146 -0.59 1.48 4.92
N ALA A 147 0.69 1.79 4.72
CA ALA A 147 1.45 1.34 3.55
C ALA A 147 1.65 -0.18 3.54
N VAL A 148 2.11 -0.77 4.66
CA VAL A 148 2.29 -2.23 4.77
C VAL A 148 0.95 -2.96 4.78
N GLY A 149 -0.06 -2.41 5.46
CA GLY A 149 -1.42 -2.95 5.48
C GLY A 149 -2.03 -3.02 4.09
N TYR A 150 -1.82 -1.99 3.27
CA TYR A 150 -2.25 -2.01 1.86
C TYR A 150 -1.51 -3.08 1.05
N ALA A 151 -0.20 -3.25 1.26
CA ALA A 151 0.56 -4.31 0.59
C ALA A 151 0.05 -5.72 0.96
N LEU A 152 -0.36 -5.93 2.22
CA LEU A 152 -1.01 -7.19 2.63
C LEU A 152 -2.40 -7.34 1.99
N PHE A 153 -3.19 -6.27 1.96
CA PHE A 153 -4.51 -6.27 1.35
C PHE A 153 -4.46 -6.54 -0.17
N LEU A 154 -3.47 -6.00 -0.88
CA LEU A 154 -3.22 -6.33 -2.28
C LEU A 154 -2.98 -7.83 -2.46
N GLY A 155 -2.22 -8.45 -1.55
CA GLY A 155 -2.00 -9.89 -1.54
C GLY A 155 -3.29 -10.70 -1.43
N VAL A 156 -4.30 -10.24 -0.68
CA VAL A 156 -5.63 -10.87 -0.63
C VAL A 156 -6.27 -10.87 -2.03
N SER A 157 -6.21 -9.75 -2.73
CA SER A 157 -6.77 -9.66 -4.09
C SER A 157 -6.10 -10.59 -5.11
N LEU A 158 -4.90 -11.04 -4.80
CA LEU A 158 -4.10 -11.97 -5.63
C LEU A 158 -4.17 -13.43 -5.14
N GLY A 159 -4.90 -13.71 -4.05
CA GLY A 159 -4.99 -15.04 -3.44
C GLY A 159 -3.72 -15.48 -2.72
N LEU A 160 -2.87 -14.54 -2.32
CA LEU A 160 -1.61 -14.82 -1.60
C LEU A 160 -1.80 -14.94 -0.08
N ASP A 161 -2.94 -14.52 0.45
CA ASP A 161 -3.25 -14.47 1.88
C ASP A 161 -3.48 -15.85 2.51
N GLU A 162 -3.74 -16.87 1.71
CA GLU A 162 -3.86 -18.26 2.22
C GLU A 162 -2.63 -18.67 3.03
N ARG A 163 -1.44 -18.21 2.60
CA ARG A 163 -0.14 -18.52 3.22
C ARG A 163 0.31 -17.49 4.25
N TYR A 164 -0.52 -16.50 4.60
CA TYR A 164 -0.18 -15.56 5.68
C TYR A 164 -0.11 -16.27 7.02
N LYS A 165 0.90 -15.92 7.81
CA LYS A 165 1.07 -16.41 9.16
C LYS A 165 0.14 -15.68 10.14
N PRO A 166 -0.05 -16.19 11.36
CA PRO A 166 -1.05 -15.70 12.30
C PRO A 166 -0.97 -14.21 12.62
N ASN A 167 0.23 -13.65 12.84
CA ASN A 167 0.38 -12.23 13.16
C ASN A 167 0.01 -11.34 11.95
N CYS A 168 0.44 -11.71 10.74
CA CYS A 168 0.05 -11.01 9.52
C CYS A 168 -1.48 -11.06 9.30
N LYS A 169 -2.12 -12.21 9.51
CA LYS A 169 -3.58 -12.35 9.40
C LYS A 169 -4.31 -11.49 10.42
N ARG A 170 -3.92 -11.58 11.70
CA ARG A 170 -4.48 -10.79 12.79
C ARG A 170 -4.34 -9.28 12.51
N TYR A 171 -3.13 -8.86 12.14
CA TYR A 171 -2.80 -7.46 11.84
C TYR A 171 -3.65 -6.92 10.70
N LEU A 172 -3.70 -7.61 9.57
CA LEU A 172 -4.53 -7.19 8.43
C LEU A 172 -6.01 -7.11 8.81
N ALA A 173 -6.54 -8.10 9.53
CA ALA A 173 -7.92 -8.10 9.97
C ALA A 173 -8.23 -6.88 10.85
N ASN A 174 -7.36 -6.54 11.81
CA ASN A 174 -7.52 -5.37 12.65
C ASN A 174 -7.48 -4.06 11.85
N LEU A 175 -6.57 -3.96 10.87
CA LEU A 175 -6.46 -2.79 10.00
C LEU A 175 -7.70 -2.60 9.13
N MET A 176 -8.27 -3.68 8.61
CA MET A 176 -9.49 -3.63 7.78
C MET A 176 -10.75 -3.21 8.58
N GLU A 177 -10.74 -3.34 9.90
CA GLU A 177 -11.83 -2.86 10.76
C GLU A 177 -11.79 -1.36 11.00
N ARG A 178 -10.70 -0.67 10.67
CA ARG A 178 -10.58 0.78 10.87
C ARG A 178 -11.60 1.56 10.04
N PRO A 179 -12.23 2.60 10.61
CA PRO A 179 -13.18 3.44 9.87
C PRO A 179 -12.61 4.04 8.58
N GLY A 180 -11.36 4.54 8.62
CA GLY A 180 -10.68 5.12 7.45
C GLY A 180 -10.46 4.09 6.33
N PHE A 181 -10.09 2.84 6.66
CA PHE A 181 -10.00 1.77 5.67
C PHE A 181 -11.36 1.47 5.03
N LYS A 182 -12.40 1.29 5.84
CA LYS A 182 -13.75 0.99 5.36
C LYS A 182 -14.28 2.10 4.46
N SER A 183 -14.11 3.38 4.86
CA SER A 183 -14.50 4.53 4.06
C SER A 183 -13.76 4.57 2.71
N ALA A 184 -12.43 4.39 2.73
CA ALA A 184 -11.63 4.34 1.51
C ALA A 184 -12.11 3.24 0.56
N ARG A 185 -12.42 2.04 1.09
CA ARG A 185 -12.92 0.92 0.27
C ARG A 185 -14.29 1.21 -0.34
N GLN A 186 -15.20 1.80 0.44
CA GLN A 186 -16.53 2.17 -0.05
C GLN A 186 -16.45 3.17 -1.19
N LYS A 187 -15.62 4.21 -1.07
CA LYS A 187 -15.42 5.25 -2.10
C LYS A 187 -14.77 4.72 -3.39
N GLN A 188 -13.94 3.68 -3.29
CA GLN A 188 -13.35 3.03 -4.46
C GLN A 188 -14.34 2.14 -5.24
N GLN A 189 -15.45 1.75 -4.64
CA GLN A 189 -16.44 0.86 -5.26
C GLN A 189 -17.62 1.62 -5.88
N GLY A 190 -17.78 2.89 -5.59
CA GLY A 190 -18.80 3.79 -6.16
C GLY A 190 -18.26 4.53 -7.34
#